data_f98aa56bbc4b85fd889f2087ce245bb9
#
_entry.id   f98aa56bbc4b85fd889f2087ce245bb9
#
_cell.length_a   1.000
_cell.length_b   1.000
_cell.length_c   1.000
_cell.angle_alpha   90.00
_cell.angle_beta   90.00
_cell.angle_gamma   90.00
#
_symmetry.space_group_name_H-M   'P 1'
#
loop_
_entity.id
_entity.type
_entity.pdbx_description
1 polymer ?
#
loop_
_entity_poly.entity_id
_entity_poly.type
_entity_poly.pdbx_seq_one_letter_code
_entity_poly.pdbx_strand_id
1 'polypeptide(L)'
;MSDTPKTPQTQPRFSATFDPYTLSEIRRAAATGIYDIRGAGAKRKLPHFDDLLFLGASVSRYPLEGYREKCGTDVVLGTRFAKKPIHLKTPVTIAGMSFGALSGPAKEALGRGASAVGTSTTTGDGGMTPEERGQSSILVYQYLPSRYGMNPDDLRKADAIEVVIGQGAKPGGGGMLLGQKISDRVAKMRCLPKGVDQRSACRHPDWTGPDDLEIKIAELREITDWEKPIYTVIFKESKELLG
;
A
#
# COMPACT_ATOMS: atom_id res chain seq x y z
N MET A 1 -68.36 6.04 -14.52
CA MET A 1 -67.01 5.40 -14.50
C MET A 1 -65.99 6.51 -14.44
N SER A 2 -65.38 6.77 -13.27
CA SER A 2 -64.40 7.84 -13.07
C SER A 2 -63.00 7.24 -13.28
N ASP A 3 -62.38 7.60 -14.41
CA ASP A 3 -60.98 7.30 -14.64
C ASP A 3 -60.10 8.18 -13.76
N THR A 4 -59.63 7.64 -12.65
CA THR A 4 -58.61 8.27 -11.84
C THR A 4 -57.28 8.12 -12.56
N PRO A 5 -56.53 9.21 -12.85
CA PRO A 5 -55.24 9.11 -13.49
C PRO A 5 -54.27 8.33 -12.59
N LYS A 6 -53.73 7.23 -13.08
CA LYS A 6 -52.68 6.46 -12.42
C LYS A 6 -51.41 7.33 -12.38
N THR A 7 -51.01 7.74 -11.19
CA THR A 7 -49.74 8.41 -10.94
C THR A 7 -48.61 7.53 -11.51
N PRO A 8 -47.72 8.07 -12.34
CA PRO A 8 -46.59 7.29 -12.86
C PRO A 8 -45.75 6.77 -11.68
N GLN A 9 -45.65 5.46 -11.57
CA GLN A 9 -44.70 4.84 -10.64
C GLN A 9 -43.30 5.21 -11.11
N THR A 10 -42.72 6.22 -10.51
CA THR A 10 -41.29 6.53 -10.71
C THR A 10 -40.47 5.35 -10.19
N GLN A 11 -39.86 4.60 -11.10
CA GLN A 11 -38.91 3.57 -10.71
C GLN A 11 -37.82 4.21 -9.83
N PRO A 12 -37.45 3.59 -8.70
CA PRO A 12 -36.41 4.14 -7.82
C PRO A 12 -35.11 4.29 -8.62
N ARG A 13 -34.62 5.52 -8.68
CA ARG A 13 -33.32 5.80 -9.30
C ARG A 13 -32.22 5.29 -8.37
N PHE A 14 -31.48 4.30 -8.79
CA PHE A 14 -30.32 3.79 -8.08
C PHE A 14 -29.05 4.53 -8.52
N SER A 15 -28.29 5.03 -7.57
CA SER A 15 -26.97 5.56 -7.80
C SER A 15 -25.95 4.42 -7.75
N ALA A 16 -25.02 4.38 -8.68
CA ALA A 16 -23.89 3.44 -8.63
C ALA A 16 -22.97 3.68 -7.41
N THR A 17 -22.96 4.91 -6.90
CA THR A 17 -22.18 5.31 -5.72
C THR A 17 -22.94 5.06 -4.41
N PHE A 18 -24.26 5.31 -4.43
CA PHE A 18 -25.15 5.13 -3.29
C PHE A 18 -26.07 3.93 -3.53
N ASP A 19 -25.47 2.74 -3.59
CA ASP A 19 -26.23 1.49 -3.70
C ASP A 19 -27.08 1.24 -2.43
N PRO A 20 -28.06 0.32 -2.47
CA PRO A 20 -28.94 0.05 -1.34
C PRO A 20 -28.21 -0.30 -0.04
N TYR A 21 -27.08 -1.00 -0.13
CA TYR A 21 -26.28 -1.35 1.03
C TYR A 21 -25.63 -0.11 1.64
N THR A 22 -24.98 0.72 0.83
CA THR A 22 -24.39 2.00 1.27
C THR A 22 -25.43 2.91 1.92
N LEU A 23 -26.61 3.01 1.33
CA LEU A 23 -27.71 3.80 1.91
C LEU A 23 -28.21 3.23 3.25
N SER A 24 -28.26 1.91 3.40
CA SER A 24 -28.65 1.29 4.67
C SER A 24 -27.66 1.59 5.77
N GLU A 25 -26.36 1.58 5.47
CA GLU A 25 -25.30 1.92 6.41
C GLU A 25 -25.34 3.38 6.84
N ILE A 26 -25.51 4.29 5.88
CA ILE A 26 -25.64 5.72 6.16
C ILE A 26 -26.83 5.96 7.09
N ARG A 27 -27.98 5.35 6.80
CA ARG A 27 -29.19 5.48 7.62
C ARG A 27 -28.98 4.92 9.02
N ARG A 28 -28.33 3.77 9.14
CA ARG A 28 -28.01 3.18 10.45
C ARG A 28 -27.07 4.07 11.24
N ALA A 29 -25.98 4.54 10.64
CA ALA A 29 -25.04 5.45 11.28
C ALA A 29 -25.71 6.77 11.70
N ALA A 30 -26.59 7.33 10.87
CA ALA A 30 -27.35 8.53 11.19
C ALA A 30 -28.31 8.32 12.36
N ALA A 31 -28.95 7.14 12.45
CA ALA A 31 -29.92 6.82 13.51
C ALA A 31 -29.25 6.48 14.85
N THR A 32 -28.08 5.84 14.82
CA THR A 32 -27.44 5.27 16.03
C THR A 32 -26.18 5.99 16.47
N GLY A 33 -25.58 6.82 15.63
CA GLY A 33 -24.25 7.40 15.87
C GLY A 33 -23.10 6.37 15.82
N ILE A 34 -23.38 5.14 15.43
CA ILE A 34 -22.39 4.05 15.43
C ILE A 34 -21.96 3.73 14.01
N TYR A 35 -20.65 3.73 13.75
CA TYR A 35 -20.04 3.33 12.50
C TYR A 35 -19.48 1.90 12.60
N ASP A 36 -19.55 1.17 11.50
CA ASP A 36 -18.88 -0.13 11.42
C ASP A 36 -17.36 0.05 11.38
N ILE A 37 -16.68 -0.70 12.22
CA ILE A 37 -15.23 -0.75 12.27
C ILE A 37 -14.76 -1.80 11.26
N ARG A 38 -14.49 -1.36 10.05
CA ARG A 38 -14.02 -2.22 8.97
C ARG A 38 -13.12 -1.46 8.01
N GLY A 39 -12.36 -2.20 7.20
CA GLY A 39 -11.62 -1.62 6.09
C GLY A 39 -12.58 -1.08 5.03
N ALA A 40 -12.25 0.09 4.46
CA ALA A 40 -12.91 0.59 3.27
C ALA A 40 -12.31 -0.10 2.04
N GLY A 41 -13.16 -0.49 1.11
CA GLY A 41 -12.77 -1.09 -0.17
C GLY A 41 -13.66 -0.60 -1.29
N ALA A 42 -13.24 -0.81 -2.54
CA ALA A 42 -14.06 -0.51 -3.69
C ALA A 42 -15.30 -1.41 -3.69
N LYS A 43 -16.48 -0.81 -3.79
CA LYS A 43 -17.77 -1.52 -3.87
C LYS A 43 -18.26 -1.67 -5.32
N ARG A 44 -17.72 -0.86 -6.22
CA ARG A 44 -18.01 -0.94 -7.65
C ARG A 44 -17.17 -2.05 -8.28
N LYS A 45 -17.74 -2.75 -9.30
CA LYS A 45 -16.95 -3.66 -10.13
C LYS A 45 -15.78 -2.90 -10.74
N LEU A 46 -14.58 -3.35 -10.45
CA LEU A 46 -13.33 -2.82 -11.00
C LEU A 46 -12.85 -3.76 -12.12
N PRO A 47 -11.95 -3.29 -12.99
CA PRO A 47 -11.27 -4.15 -13.95
C PRO A 47 -10.60 -5.33 -13.23
N HIS A 48 -10.72 -6.51 -13.80
CA HIS A 48 -10.19 -7.77 -13.30
C HIS A 48 -9.19 -8.35 -14.30
N PHE A 49 -8.37 -9.30 -13.89
CA PHE A 49 -7.45 -9.97 -14.81
C PHE A 49 -8.16 -10.67 -15.97
N ASP A 50 -9.40 -11.15 -15.75
CA ASP A 50 -10.23 -11.75 -16.82
C ASP A 50 -10.70 -10.74 -17.88
N ASP A 51 -10.61 -9.44 -17.57
CA ASP A 51 -10.92 -8.36 -18.53
C ASP A 51 -9.71 -8.01 -19.42
N LEU A 52 -8.54 -8.64 -19.18
CA LEU A 52 -7.31 -8.42 -19.93
C LEU A 52 -7.10 -9.48 -20.99
N LEU A 53 -6.68 -9.05 -22.18
CA LEU A 53 -6.29 -9.92 -23.28
C LEU A 53 -4.83 -9.65 -23.65
N PHE A 54 -4.00 -10.69 -23.61
CA PHE A 54 -2.65 -10.60 -24.16
C PHE A 54 -2.71 -10.78 -25.67
N LEU A 55 -2.28 -9.78 -26.42
CA LEU A 55 -2.20 -9.88 -27.87
C LEU A 55 -0.98 -10.72 -28.25
N GLY A 56 -1.20 -11.72 -29.07
CA GLY A 56 -0.13 -12.56 -29.61
C GLY A 56 0.83 -11.74 -30.51
N ALA A 57 2.10 -11.98 -30.37
CA ALA A 57 3.17 -11.31 -31.13
C ALA A 57 3.95 -12.28 -32.05
N SER A 58 3.41 -13.45 -32.34
CA SER A 58 4.11 -14.52 -33.06
C SER A 58 4.56 -14.18 -34.48
N VAL A 59 3.94 -13.16 -35.11
CA VAL A 59 4.38 -12.66 -36.43
C VAL A 59 5.46 -11.59 -36.31
N SER A 60 5.47 -10.79 -35.23
CA SER A 60 6.39 -9.68 -35.03
C SER A 60 7.57 -10.03 -34.11
N ARG A 61 7.47 -11.11 -33.36
CA ARG A 61 8.51 -11.60 -32.43
C ARG A 61 8.70 -13.11 -32.60
N TYR A 62 9.94 -13.57 -32.44
CA TYR A 62 10.23 -14.99 -32.38
C TYR A 62 9.65 -15.55 -31.07
N PRO A 63 8.71 -16.52 -31.12
CA PRO A 63 8.10 -17.05 -29.92
C PRO A 63 9.09 -17.94 -29.15
N LEU A 64 9.06 -17.85 -27.82
CA LEU A 64 9.81 -18.75 -26.95
C LEU A 64 9.14 -20.12 -26.88
N GLU A 65 9.95 -21.17 -26.93
CA GLU A 65 9.52 -22.54 -26.68
C GLU A 65 9.42 -22.80 -25.18
N GLY A 66 8.25 -22.49 -24.58
CA GLY A 66 8.04 -22.44 -23.13
C GLY A 66 8.43 -23.70 -22.34
N TYR A 67 8.57 -24.85 -23.00
CA TYR A 67 9.06 -26.09 -22.39
C TYR A 67 10.58 -26.29 -22.50
N ARG A 68 11.26 -25.53 -23.33
CA ARG A 68 12.72 -25.58 -23.55
C ARG A 68 13.44 -24.34 -23.05
N GLU A 69 12.78 -23.21 -23.11
CA GLU A 69 13.38 -21.90 -22.83
C GLU A 69 12.76 -21.28 -21.57
N LYS A 70 13.61 -20.85 -20.65
CA LYS A 70 13.15 -20.16 -19.42
C LYS A 70 12.95 -18.68 -19.69
N CYS A 71 11.79 -18.17 -19.33
CA CYS A 71 11.59 -16.73 -19.24
C CYS A 71 12.30 -16.17 -18.01
N GLY A 72 13.09 -15.11 -18.19
CA GLY A 72 13.69 -14.38 -17.08
C GLY A 72 12.62 -13.62 -16.32
N THR A 73 12.57 -13.80 -15.00
CA THR A 73 11.67 -13.08 -14.10
C THR A 73 12.43 -12.25 -13.09
N ASP A 74 13.75 -12.35 -13.08
CA ASP A 74 14.62 -11.66 -12.14
C ASP A 74 14.58 -10.15 -12.36
N VAL A 75 14.54 -9.40 -11.27
CA VAL A 75 14.57 -7.94 -11.26
C VAL A 75 15.63 -7.47 -10.29
N VAL A 76 16.46 -6.52 -10.70
CA VAL A 76 17.45 -5.88 -9.84
C VAL A 76 17.07 -4.43 -9.63
N LEU A 77 16.86 -4.03 -8.37
CA LEU A 77 16.53 -2.67 -7.98
C LEU A 77 17.74 -1.98 -7.37
N GLY A 78 17.94 -0.70 -7.71
CA GLY A 78 19.00 0.12 -7.13
C GLY A 78 20.35 0.09 -7.87
N THR A 79 20.42 -0.44 -9.08
CA THR A 79 21.67 -0.58 -9.86
C THR A 79 22.38 0.75 -10.13
N ARG A 80 21.67 1.88 -10.14
CA ARG A 80 22.25 3.18 -10.49
C ARG A 80 22.95 3.88 -9.33
N PHE A 81 22.42 3.77 -8.12
CA PHE A 81 22.86 4.60 -7.01
C PHE A 81 23.16 3.84 -5.72
N ALA A 82 22.62 2.64 -5.55
CA ALA A 82 22.85 1.86 -4.34
C ALA A 82 24.13 1.04 -4.44
N LYS A 83 24.94 1.04 -3.38
CA LYS A 83 26.12 0.17 -3.29
C LYS A 83 25.74 -1.31 -3.18
N LYS A 84 24.55 -1.61 -2.65
CA LYS A 84 24.01 -2.96 -2.46
C LYS A 84 22.62 -3.06 -3.10
N PRO A 85 22.55 -3.24 -4.44
CA PRO A 85 21.26 -3.48 -5.11
C PRO A 85 20.57 -4.72 -4.55
N ILE A 86 19.24 -4.75 -4.58
CA ILE A 86 18.47 -5.93 -4.22
C ILE A 86 18.08 -6.73 -5.48
N HIS A 87 18.16 -8.06 -5.37
CA HIS A 87 17.81 -8.98 -6.43
C HIS A 87 16.51 -9.72 -6.07
N LEU A 88 15.50 -9.53 -6.89
CA LEU A 88 14.22 -10.22 -6.79
C LEU A 88 14.14 -11.31 -7.85
N LYS A 89 13.78 -12.53 -7.47
CA LYS A 89 13.56 -13.64 -8.42
C LYS A 89 12.26 -13.51 -9.20
N THR A 90 11.37 -12.63 -8.77
CA THR A 90 10.09 -12.34 -9.40
C THR A 90 9.77 -10.85 -9.26
N PRO A 91 9.10 -10.22 -10.25
CA PRO A 91 8.69 -8.82 -10.17
C PRO A 91 7.49 -8.59 -9.23
N VAL A 92 6.98 -9.63 -8.60
CA VAL A 92 5.86 -9.55 -7.64
C VAL A 92 6.40 -9.40 -6.23
N THR A 93 6.02 -8.33 -5.54
CA THR A 93 6.43 -8.02 -4.17
C THR A 93 5.22 -7.98 -3.24
N ILE A 94 5.43 -8.19 -1.94
CA ILE A 94 4.37 -8.06 -0.94
C ILE A 94 4.33 -6.61 -0.46
N ALA A 95 3.18 -5.95 -0.71
CA ALA A 95 2.96 -4.57 -0.33
C ALA A 95 3.00 -4.35 1.19
N GLY A 96 3.30 -3.11 1.60
CA GLY A 96 3.34 -2.72 3.01
C GLY A 96 1.98 -2.86 3.70
N MET A 97 1.98 -3.60 4.79
CA MET A 97 0.83 -3.78 5.67
C MET A 97 1.27 -3.58 7.12
N SER A 98 0.72 -2.57 7.77
CA SER A 98 1.18 -2.12 9.09
C SER A 98 0.99 -3.16 10.19
N PHE A 99 1.91 -3.16 11.15
CA PHE A 99 1.67 -3.81 12.44
C PHE A 99 0.57 -3.06 13.21
N GLY A 100 -0.42 -3.81 13.68
CA GLY A 100 -1.65 -3.25 14.26
C GLY A 100 -2.84 -3.45 13.31
N ALA A 101 -2.64 -3.38 11.98
CA ALA A 101 -3.56 -3.97 11.01
C ALA A 101 -3.33 -5.47 10.92
N LEU A 102 -2.05 -5.90 10.84
CA LEU A 102 -1.63 -7.30 10.92
C LEU A 102 -1.04 -7.64 12.30
N SER A 103 -1.14 -8.90 12.69
CA SER A 103 -0.50 -9.46 13.86
C SER A 103 0.97 -9.84 13.61
N GLY A 104 1.74 -10.07 14.67
CA GLY A 104 3.12 -10.57 14.58
C GLY A 104 3.23 -11.86 13.76
N PRO A 105 2.44 -12.92 14.06
CA PRO A 105 2.44 -14.15 13.26
C PRO A 105 2.11 -13.96 11.79
N ALA A 106 1.21 -13.02 11.45
CA ALA A 106 0.91 -12.70 10.05
C ALA A 106 2.11 -12.05 9.35
N LYS A 107 2.81 -11.13 10.02
CA LYS A 107 4.04 -10.51 9.51
C LYS A 107 5.15 -11.53 9.31
N GLU A 108 5.30 -12.46 10.25
CA GLU A 108 6.23 -13.59 10.14
C GLU A 108 5.92 -14.46 8.92
N ALA A 109 4.66 -14.84 8.76
CA ALA A 109 4.23 -15.68 7.63
C ALA A 109 4.51 -15.04 6.28
N LEU A 110 4.26 -13.72 6.15
CA LEU A 110 4.58 -12.96 4.94
C LEU A 110 6.08 -12.93 4.66
N GLY A 111 6.91 -12.70 5.68
CA GLY A 111 8.36 -12.74 5.55
C GLY A 111 8.88 -14.09 5.06
N ARG A 112 8.38 -15.18 5.65
CA ARG A 112 8.72 -16.56 5.25
C ARG A 112 8.27 -16.88 3.84
N GLY A 113 7.04 -16.51 3.47
CA GLY A 113 6.52 -16.73 2.12
C GLY A 113 7.30 -15.97 1.07
N ALA A 114 7.60 -14.69 1.29
CA ALA A 114 8.42 -13.90 0.38
C ALA A 114 9.83 -14.47 0.21
N SER A 115 10.46 -14.86 1.32
CA SER A 115 11.80 -15.45 1.30
C SER A 115 11.84 -16.77 0.52
N ALA A 116 10.81 -17.60 0.66
CA ALA A 116 10.72 -18.89 -0.04
C ALA A 116 10.71 -18.75 -1.56
N VAL A 117 10.12 -17.66 -2.08
CA VAL A 117 10.06 -17.39 -3.54
C VAL A 117 11.10 -16.36 -4.00
N GLY A 118 11.93 -15.85 -3.09
CA GLY A 118 13.00 -14.91 -3.40
C GLY A 118 12.51 -13.51 -3.79
N THR A 119 11.45 -13.05 -3.13
CA THR A 119 10.94 -11.67 -3.28
C THR A 119 10.96 -10.90 -1.96
N SER A 120 10.47 -9.67 -1.97
CA SER A 120 10.47 -8.79 -0.80
C SER A 120 9.11 -8.66 -0.12
N THR A 121 9.15 -8.41 1.20
CA THR A 121 8.06 -7.81 1.97
C THR A 121 8.34 -6.35 2.23
N THR A 122 7.31 -5.62 2.67
CA THR A 122 7.40 -4.20 3.04
C THR A 122 6.77 -3.98 4.41
N THR A 123 7.41 -3.18 5.27
CA THR A 123 6.99 -3.01 6.66
C THR A 123 5.60 -2.46 6.85
N GLY A 124 5.14 -1.58 5.96
CA GLY A 124 3.92 -0.80 6.18
C GLY A 124 4.12 0.33 7.19
N ASP A 125 3.00 0.98 7.55
CA ASP A 125 2.97 2.08 8.51
C ASP A 125 3.08 1.55 9.95
N GLY A 126 4.00 2.09 10.73
CA GLY A 126 4.16 1.73 12.14
C GLY A 126 5.48 1.06 12.51
N GLY A 127 6.44 1.05 11.61
CA GLY A 127 7.80 0.57 11.87
C GLY A 127 8.04 -0.90 11.52
N MET A 128 9.27 -1.32 11.75
CA MET A 128 9.75 -2.69 11.47
C MET A 128 9.49 -3.60 12.67
N THR A 129 8.88 -4.75 12.42
CA THR A 129 8.72 -5.77 13.46
C THR A 129 9.91 -6.73 13.46
N PRO A 130 10.37 -7.20 14.63
CA PRO A 130 11.42 -8.22 14.70
C PRO A 130 11.05 -9.53 13.98
N GLU A 131 9.78 -9.91 14.04
CA GLU A 131 9.29 -11.13 13.40
C GLU A 131 9.41 -11.05 11.88
N GLU A 132 8.97 -9.94 11.29
CA GLU A 132 9.07 -9.77 9.84
C GLU A 132 10.53 -9.66 9.40
N ARG A 133 11.36 -8.85 10.11
CA ARG A 133 12.78 -8.74 9.80
C ARG A 133 13.50 -10.08 9.91
N GLY A 134 13.20 -10.87 10.94
CA GLY A 134 13.85 -12.17 11.19
C GLY A 134 13.53 -13.23 10.15
N GLN A 135 12.42 -13.12 9.43
CA GLN A 135 11.96 -14.09 8.43
C GLN A 135 12.08 -13.61 6.99
N SER A 136 12.30 -12.30 6.78
CA SER A 136 12.41 -11.74 5.43
C SER A 136 13.87 -11.74 4.96
N SER A 137 14.16 -12.42 3.88
CA SER A 137 15.46 -12.32 3.20
C SER A 137 15.66 -10.93 2.59
N ILE A 138 14.58 -10.32 2.13
CA ILE A 138 14.55 -8.95 1.60
C ILE A 138 13.37 -8.22 2.24
N LEU A 139 13.66 -7.22 3.07
CA LEU A 139 12.66 -6.39 3.74
C LEU A 139 12.82 -4.93 3.33
N VAL A 140 11.76 -4.36 2.79
CA VAL A 140 11.70 -2.95 2.42
C VAL A 140 11.10 -2.15 3.57
N TYR A 141 11.77 -1.09 3.97
CA TYR A 141 11.21 -0.15 4.95
C TYR A 141 10.30 0.87 4.26
N GLN A 142 9.05 0.97 4.69
CA GLN A 142 8.11 1.92 4.15
C GLN A 142 8.19 3.26 4.89
N TYR A 143 8.70 4.28 4.21
CA TYR A 143 8.84 5.63 4.70
C TYR A 143 7.60 6.45 4.34
N LEU A 144 6.73 6.66 5.34
CA LEU A 144 5.39 7.25 5.15
C LEU A 144 5.29 8.64 5.80
N PRO A 145 4.28 9.43 5.41
CA PRO A 145 4.02 10.75 6.00
C PRO A 145 3.86 10.74 7.52
N SER A 146 3.32 9.68 8.10
CA SER A 146 3.07 9.55 9.54
C SER A 146 4.31 9.46 10.41
N ARG A 147 5.40 8.94 9.88
CA ARG A 147 6.65 8.67 10.63
C ARG A 147 6.48 7.79 11.87
N TYR A 148 5.40 7.01 11.98
CA TYR A 148 5.16 6.15 13.13
C TYR A 148 6.28 5.12 13.32
N GLY A 149 6.97 5.19 14.47
CA GLY A 149 8.07 4.30 14.80
C GLY A 149 9.30 4.41 13.89
N MET A 150 9.37 5.45 13.06
CA MET A 150 10.54 5.68 12.21
C MET A 150 11.77 5.98 13.05
N ASN A 151 12.84 5.26 12.78
CA ASN A 151 14.14 5.48 13.37
C ASN A 151 15.26 5.10 12.39
N PRO A 152 16.45 5.70 12.50
CA PRO A 152 17.56 5.44 11.58
C PRO A 152 18.08 4.00 11.63
N ASP A 153 17.99 3.32 12.77
CA ASP A 153 18.51 1.97 12.92
C ASP A 153 17.69 0.97 12.10
N ASP A 154 16.37 1.14 12.05
CA ASP A 154 15.51 0.30 11.23
C ASP A 154 15.71 0.59 9.72
N LEU A 155 15.98 1.84 9.34
CA LEU A 155 16.36 2.19 7.98
C LEU A 155 17.66 1.48 7.56
N ARG A 156 18.66 1.41 8.45
CA ARG A 156 19.91 0.69 8.19
C ARG A 156 19.73 -0.83 8.13
N LYS A 157 18.81 -1.39 8.94
CA LYS A 157 18.50 -2.84 8.95
C LYS A 157 17.69 -3.29 7.75
N ALA A 158 16.96 -2.41 7.10
CA ALA A 158 16.20 -2.71 5.89
C ALA A 158 17.13 -3.00 4.71
N ASP A 159 16.63 -3.67 3.69
CA ASP A 159 17.36 -3.95 2.46
C ASP A 159 17.10 -2.88 1.38
N ALA A 160 15.96 -2.19 1.46
CA ALA A 160 15.60 -1.05 0.63
C ALA A 160 14.66 -0.11 1.38
N ILE A 161 14.47 1.10 0.86
CA ILE A 161 13.53 2.09 1.40
C ILE A 161 12.51 2.45 0.31
N GLU A 162 11.23 2.35 0.66
CA GLU A 162 10.10 2.77 -0.15
C GLU A 162 9.51 4.07 0.40
N VAL A 163 9.66 5.16 -0.34
CA VAL A 163 9.07 6.45 0.02
C VAL A 163 7.68 6.53 -0.56
N VAL A 164 6.65 6.57 0.28
CA VAL A 164 5.24 6.61 -0.14
C VAL A 164 4.73 8.04 -0.12
N ILE A 165 4.36 8.55 -1.28
CA ILE A 165 3.80 9.90 -1.40
C ILE A 165 2.31 9.92 -1.02
N GLY A 166 1.56 8.88 -1.38
CA GLY A 166 0.14 8.76 -1.08
C GLY A 166 -0.40 7.39 -1.43
N GLN A 167 -1.73 7.24 -1.37
CA GLN A 167 -2.43 6.00 -1.71
C GLN A 167 -3.64 6.31 -2.58
N GLY A 168 -3.74 5.68 -3.76
CA GLY A 168 -4.81 5.93 -4.72
C GLY A 168 -6.22 5.60 -4.19
N ALA A 169 -6.34 4.57 -3.35
CA ALA A 169 -7.64 4.15 -2.79
C ALA A 169 -8.24 5.15 -1.77
N LYS A 170 -7.43 6.05 -1.24
CA LYS A 170 -7.84 7.09 -0.27
C LYS A 170 -7.02 8.37 -0.47
N PRO A 171 -7.24 9.10 -1.58
CA PRO A 171 -6.52 10.32 -1.90
C PRO A 171 -6.67 11.37 -0.79
N GLY A 172 -5.57 12.04 -0.43
CA GLY A 172 -5.57 13.03 0.65
C GLY A 172 -5.87 12.47 2.05
N GLY A 173 -5.92 11.14 2.19
CA GLY A 173 -6.10 10.46 3.47
C GLY A 173 -4.91 9.58 3.82
N GLY A 174 -4.50 9.59 5.09
CA GLY A 174 -3.54 8.64 5.63
C GLY A 174 -4.22 7.36 6.14
N GLY A 175 -3.42 6.45 6.71
CA GLY A 175 -3.92 5.29 7.44
C GLY A 175 -4.67 5.73 8.70
N MET A 176 -5.65 4.92 9.13
CA MET A 176 -6.34 5.11 10.40
C MET A 176 -6.35 3.80 11.18
N LEU A 177 -5.95 3.86 12.44
CA LEU A 177 -6.04 2.75 13.38
C LEU A 177 -6.79 3.22 14.63
N LEU A 178 -7.94 2.61 14.87
CA LEU A 178 -8.80 3.01 16.00
C LEU A 178 -8.17 2.60 17.34
N GLY A 179 -8.37 3.41 18.37
CA GLY A 179 -7.79 3.27 19.69
C GLY A 179 -7.98 1.88 20.30
N GLN A 180 -9.13 1.25 20.08
CA GLN A 180 -9.41 -0.11 20.53
C GLN A 180 -8.49 -1.20 19.92
N LYS A 181 -7.86 -0.95 18.79
CA LYS A 181 -6.86 -1.84 18.17
C LYS A 181 -5.43 -1.53 18.60
N ILE A 182 -5.23 -0.44 19.35
CA ILE A 182 -3.90 -0.01 19.77
C ILE A 182 -3.52 -0.68 21.07
N SER A 183 -2.91 -1.86 20.95
CA SER A 183 -2.30 -2.57 22.07
C SER A 183 -1.06 -1.83 22.60
N ASP A 184 -0.58 -2.22 23.79
CA ASP A 184 0.67 -1.68 24.35
C ASP A 184 1.86 -1.79 23.38
N ARG A 185 1.95 -2.91 22.68
CA ARG A 185 3.00 -3.16 21.70
C ARG A 185 2.89 -2.21 20.49
N VAL A 186 1.68 -2.02 19.96
CA VAL A 186 1.44 -1.09 18.83
C VAL A 186 1.76 0.35 19.27
N ALA A 187 1.31 0.76 20.44
CA ALA A 187 1.59 2.07 20.99
C ALA A 187 3.10 2.33 21.14
N LYS A 188 3.81 1.36 21.72
CA LYS A 188 5.27 1.42 21.88
C LYS A 188 5.99 1.50 20.53
N MET A 189 5.64 0.64 19.57
CA MET A 189 6.26 0.64 18.24
C MET A 189 6.04 1.93 17.47
N ARG A 190 4.86 2.50 17.59
CA ARG A 190 4.50 3.74 16.90
C ARG A 190 4.93 5.01 17.63
N CYS A 191 5.44 4.88 18.85
CA CYS A 191 5.76 6.00 19.75
C CYS A 191 4.54 6.90 20.01
N LEU A 192 3.38 6.31 20.20
CA LEU A 192 2.08 7.01 20.36
C LEU A 192 1.32 6.49 21.58
N PRO A 193 0.37 7.29 22.13
CA PRO A 193 -0.44 6.88 23.27
C PRO A 193 -1.30 5.65 22.96
N LYS A 194 -1.46 4.77 23.94
CA LYS A 194 -2.39 3.64 23.88
C LYS A 194 -3.84 4.12 23.93
N GLY A 195 -4.72 3.43 23.21
CA GLY A 195 -6.17 3.65 23.30
C GLY A 195 -6.68 4.91 22.60
N VAL A 196 -5.82 5.66 21.93
CA VAL A 196 -6.18 6.85 21.17
C VAL A 196 -6.15 6.56 19.69
N ASP A 197 -7.18 6.98 18.96
CA ASP A 197 -7.23 6.83 17.50
C ASP A 197 -6.01 7.46 16.84
N GLN A 198 -5.35 6.70 15.97
CA GLN A 198 -4.17 7.13 15.24
C GLN A 198 -4.52 7.34 13.77
N ARG A 199 -4.31 8.56 13.30
CA ARG A 199 -4.51 8.95 11.92
C ARG A 199 -3.21 9.42 11.31
N SER A 200 -2.79 8.79 10.23
CA SER A 200 -1.60 9.20 9.50
C SER A 200 -1.80 10.55 8.82
N ALA A 201 -0.72 11.32 8.71
CA ALA A 201 -0.72 12.57 7.97
C ALA A 201 -1.02 12.35 6.48
N CYS A 202 -1.65 13.33 5.85
CA CYS A 202 -1.98 13.30 4.42
C CYS A 202 -0.77 13.62 3.52
N ARG A 203 0.25 14.26 4.07
CA ARG A 203 1.48 14.69 3.37
C ARG A 203 2.68 14.50 4.27
N HIS A 204 3.85 14.40 3.67
CA HIS A 204 5.09 14.40 4.42
C HIS A 204 5.31 15.76 5.10
N PRO A 205 5.80 15.77 6.35
CA PRO A 205 5.97 17.02 7.09
C PRO A 205 7.18 17.84 6.66
N ASP A 206 8.13 17.22 6.01
CA ASP A 206 9.48 17.72 5.76
C ASP A 206 9.81 18.03 4.30
N TRP A 207 8.80 17.98 3.41
CA TRP A 207 8.93 18.50 2.06
C TRP A 207 7.60 18.97 1.47
N THR A 208 7.66 19.91 0.54
CA THR A 208 6.52 20.49 -0.16
C THR A 208 6.61 20.39 -1.68
N GLY A 209 7.80 20.15 -2.21
CA GLY A 209 8.06 20.10 -3.64
C GLY A 209 9.14 19.10 -4.03
N PRO A 210 9.43 18.99 -5.33
CA PRO A 210 10.45 18.08 -5.86
C PRO A 210 11.85 18.34 -5.29
N ASP A 211 12.22 19.60 -5.14
CA ASP A 211 13.55 19.98 -4.63
C ASP A 211 13.75 19.51 -3.19
N ASP A 212 12.75 19.70 -2.35
CA ASP A 212 12.79 19.19 -0.97
C ASP A 212 12.84 17.66 -0.92
N LEU A 213 12.14 16.98 -1.85
CA LEU A 213 12.17 15.53 -1.96
C LEU A 213 13.57 15.03 -2.36
N GLU A 214 14.28 15.73 -3.24
CA GLU A 214 15.66 15.40 -3.59
C GLU A 214 16.56 15.47 -2.36
N ILE A 215 16.45 16.52 -1.56
CA ILE A 215 17.19 16.69 -0.28
C ILE A 215 16.85 15.51 0.65
N LYS A 216 15.58 15.15 0.78
CA LYS A 216 15.15 14.04 1.64
C LYS A 216 15.71 12.69 1.16
N ILE A 217 15.74 12.44 -0.14
CA ILE A 217 16.35 11.23 -0.70
C ILE A 217 17.85 11.19 -0.42
N ALA A 218 18.54 12.33 -0.54
CA ALA A 218 19.95 12.42 -0.18
C ALA A 218 20.19 12.12 1.31
N GLU A 219 19.35 12.68 2.20
CA GLU A 219 19.39 12.40 3.65
C GLU A 219 19.22 10.90 3.94
N LEU A 220 18.23 10.25 3.32
CA LEU A 220 18.01 8.81 3.49
C LEU A 220 19.19 7.97 2.98
N ARG A 221 19.86 8.42 1.91
CA ARG A 221 21.09 7.78 1.42
C ARG A 221 22.23 7.92 2.42
N GLU A 222 22.44 9.10 2.98
CA GLU A 222 23.46 9.33 4.02
C GLU A 222 23.19 8.47 5.26
N ILE A 223 21.94 8.40 5.74
CA ILE A 223 21.55 7.55 6.87
C ILE A 223 21.93 6.09 6.63
N THR A 224 21.87 5.62 5.39
CA THR A 224 22.13 4.23 5.00
C THR A 224 23.48 4.02 4.32
N ASP A 225 24.42 4.96 4.45
CA ASP A 225 25.76 4.92 3.86
C ASP A 225 25.76 4.64 2.36
N TRP A 226 24.72 5.10 1.65
CA TRP A 226 24.48 4.84 0.22
C TRP A 226 24.37 3.35 -0.15
N GLU A 227 24.10 2.50 0.83
CA GLU A 227 24.02 1.06 0.59
C GLU A 227 22.69 0.65 -0.03
N LYS A 228 21.58 1.30 0.36
CA LYS A 228 20.23 0.80 0.10
C LYS A 228 19.61 1.41 -1.15
N PRO A 229 18.90 0.62 -1.96
CA PRO A 229 17.97 1.16 -2.96
C PRO A 229 16.90 2.01 -2.29
N ILE A 230 16.63 3.17 -2.89
CA ILE A 230 15.51 4.05 -2.49
C ILE A 230 14.65 4.25 -3.72
N TYR A 231 13.35 4.00 -3.59
CA TYR A 231 12.38 4.24 -4.65
C TYR A 231 11.12 4.90 -4.09
N THR A 232 10.41 5.60 -4.94
CA THR A 232 9.17 6.28 -4.56
C THR A 232 7.97 5.55 -5.14
N VAL A 233 6.92 5.44 -4.31
CA VAL A 233 5.61 4.96 -4.76
C VAL A 233 4.71 6.17 -4.91
N ILE A 234 4.39 6.50 -6.16
CA ILE A 234 3.51 7.60 -6.53
C ILE A 234 2.27 6.97 -7.16
N PHE A 235 1.13 7.11 -6.49
CA PHE A 235 -0.15 6.72 -7.07
C PHE A 235 -0.63 7.87 -7.96
N LYS A 236 -0.52 7.68 -9.26
CA LYS A 236 -0.88 8.69 -10.24
C LYS A 236 -2.39 8.71 -10.44
N GLU A 237 -3.02 9.80 -10.11
CA GLU A 237 -4.45 10.02 -10.37
C GLU A 237 -4.73 11.00 -11.52
N SER A 238 -3.74 11.69 -12.07
CA SER A 238 -3.99 12.69 -13.11
C SER A 238 -3.06 12.56 -14.31
N LYS A 239 -3.58 12.93 -15.46
CA LYS A 239 -2.82 13.07 -16.72
C LYS A 239 -1.78 14.20 -16.67
N GLU A 240 -1.79 15.02 -15.65
CA GLU A 240 -0.98 16.24 -15.51
C GLU A 240 0.48 16.00 -15.12
N LEU A 241 0.83 14.81 -14.69
CA LEU A 241 2.22 14.45 -14.33
C LEU A 241 3.05 13.89 -15.49
N LEU A 242 2.54 13.94 -16.73
CA LEU A 242 3.22 13.51 -17.95
C LEU A 242 3.45 14.65 -18.96
N GLY A 243 3.38 15.88 -18.52
CA GLY A 243 3.82 17.05 -19.32
C GLY A 243 5.31 17.23 -19.23
#